data_20b007b138f00bfdca6796bc24d9534e
#
_entry.id   20b007b138f00bfdca6796bc24d9534e
#
_cell.length_a   1.000
_cell.length_b   1.000
_cell.length_c   1.000
_cell.angle_alpha   90.00
_cell.angle_beta   90.00
_cell.angle_gamma   90.00
#
_symmetry.space_group_name_H-M   'P 1'
#
loop_
_entity.id
_entity.type
_entity.pdbx_description
1 polymer ?
#
loop_
_entity_poly.entity_id
_entity_poly.type
_entity_poly.pdbx_seq_one_letter_code
_entity_poly.pdbx_strand_id
1 'polypeptide(L)'
;AAGKKVICYFSAGTYENWRPDRYRFLPTDKGRRLGNWPGERWLDIRSLNVRKRMADRIELAAEKGCDGVDPDNVDGYTNQTGFPLNSRQQLSYNRFLFRTAHKYGMAVSLKNDLQQVNELVDYADFAVNESCHEWRECHLLQPFIDAGKPVLHIDYRFSQDATGRGYHCEHMNALGFQSLTLPLALDDSYRFSCF
;
A
#
# COMPACT_ATOMS: atom_id res chain seq x y z
N ALA A 1 21.89 -12.33 7.00
CA ALA A 1 20.83 -11.31 7.07
C ALA A 1 21.05 -10.49 8.34
N ALA A 2 21.01 -9.15 8.25
CA ALA A 2 21.29 -8.24 9.36
C ALA A 2 20.14 -8.14 10.40
N GLY A 3 19.32 -9.18 10.55
CA GLY A 3 18.16 -9.22 11.46
C GLY A 3 16.99 -8.28 11.06
N LYS A 4 17.06 -7.66 9.88
CA LYS A 4 16.00 -6.78 9.37
C LYS A 4 14.90 -7.60 8.71
N LYS A 5 13.65 -7.17 8.88
CA LYS A 5 12.50 -7.70 8.14
C LYS A 5 12.40 -7.02 6.77
N VAL A 6 12.10 -7.81 5.75
CA VAL A 6 12.00 -7.36 4.36
C VAL A 6 10.54 -7.40 3.92
N ILE A 7 9.97 -6.23 3.64
CA ILE A 7 8.63 -6.10 3.07
C ILE A 7 8.75 -5.83 1.57
N CYS A 8 8.19 -6.70 0.76
CA CYS A 8 8.28 -6.61 -0.70
C CYS A 8 7.08 -5.86 -1.27
N TYR A 9 7.38 -4.76 -1.95
CA TYR A 9 6.39 -3.91 -2.61
C TYR A 9 6.02 -4.42 -4.01
N PHE A 10 4.75 -4.34 -4.35
CA PHE A 10 4.26 -4.43 -5.72
C PHE A 10 2.92 -3.70 -5.86
N SER A 11 2.64 -3.13 -7.03
CA SER A 11 1.30 -2.62 -7.28
C SER A 11 0.33 -3.78 -7.51
N ALA A 12 -0.72 -3.87 -6.67
CA ALA A 12 -1.77 -4.86 -6.79
C ALA A 12 -2.99 -4.34 -7.55
N GLY A 13 -3.20 -3.02 -7.55
CA GLY A 13 -4.32 -2.36 -8.24
C GLY A 13 -3.98 -1.79 -9.59
N THR A 14 -2.69 -1.76 -9.99
CA THR A 14 -2.28 -1.25 -11.30
C THR A 14 -1.39 -2.23 -12.08
N TYR A 15 -1.50 -2.14 -13.39
CA TYR A 15 -0.56 -2.69 -14.36
C TYR A 15 0.63 -1.74 -14.47
N GLU A 16 1.85 -2.28 -14.44
CA GLU A 16 3.11 -1.57 -14.59
C GLU A 16 3.83 -2.10 -15.83
N ASN A 17 4.10 -1.23 -16.82
CA ASN A 17 4.64 -1.67 -18.13
C ASN A 17 6.10 -2.11 -18.11
N TRP A 18 6.80 -1.90 -17.00
CA TRP A 18 8.21 -2.32 -16.80
C TRP A 18 8.35 -3.67 -16.11
N ARG A 19 7.27 -4.21 -15.52
CA ARG A 19 7.32 -5.50 -14.84
C ARG A 19 7.53 -6.67 -15.82
N PRO A 20 8.30 -7.70 -15.46
CA PRO A 20 8.53 -8.85 -16.33
C PRO A 20 7.26 -9.60 -16.71
N ASP A 21 6.24 -9.60 -15.84
CA ASP A 21 4.96 -10.29 -16.03
C ASP A 21 3.93 -9.46 -16.83
N ARG A 22 4.27 -8.26 -17.31
CA ARG A 22 3.35 -7.35 -18.02
C ARG A 22 2.60 -7.97 -19.20
N TYR A 23 3.20 -8.93 -19.85
CA TYR A 23 2.60 -9.62 -21.01
C TYR A 23 1.48 -10.60 -20.64
N ARG A 24 1.34 -10.92 -19.36
CA ARG A 24 0.31 -11.83 -18.87
C ARG A 24 -1.02 -11.15 -18.58
N PHE A 25 -1.09 -9.83 -18.66
CA PHE A 25 -2.32 -9.05 -18.49
C PHE A 25 -3.02 -8.83 -19.83
N LEU A 26 -4.30 -9.20 -19.88
CA LEU A 26 -5.13 -9.02 -21.05
C LEU A 26 -5.42 -7.53 -21.30
N PRO A 27 -5.75 -7.12 -22.54
CA PRO A 27 -6.22 -5.76 -22.82
C PRO A 27 -7.43 -5.36 -21.96
N THR A 28 -8.34 -6.28 -21.72
CA THR A 28 -9.56 -6.10 -20.92
C THR A 28 -9.30 -5.95 -19.41
N ASP A 29 -8.14 -6.38 -18.93
CA ASP A 29 -7.75 -6.18 -17.52
C ASP A 29 -7.33 -4.73 -17.23
N LYS A 30 -7.03 -3.94 -18.27
CA LYS A 30 -6.37 -2.63 -18.16
C LYS A 30 -7.36 -1.49 -18.39
N GLY A 31 -7.56 -0.67 -17.36
CA GLY A 31 -8.43 0.51 -17.38
C GLY A 31 -7.71 1.81 -17.74
N ARG A 32 -8.07 2.90 -17.07
CA ARG A 32 -7.47 4.21 -17.27
C ARG A 32 -6.02 4.27 -16.80
N ARG A 33 -5.27 5.23 -17.32
CA ARG A 33 -3.90 5.52 -16.83
C ARG A 33 -3.95 6.02 -15.40
N LEU A 34 -2.94 5.68 -14.61
CA LEU A 34 -2.77 6.19 -13.26
C LEU A 34 -2.10 7.58 -13.33
N GLY A 35 -2.88 8.63 -13.17
CA GLY A 35 -2.46 10.03 -12.98
C GLY A 35 -1.02 10.37 -13.39
N ASN A 36 -0.21 10.73 -12.40
CA ASN A 36 1.18 11.18 -12.57
C ASN A 36 2.20 10.03 -12.73
N TRP A 37 1.76 8.78 -12.88
CA TRP A 37 2.64 7.61 -12.98
C TRP A 37 2.66 7.07 -14.42
N PRO A 38 3.55 7.58 -15.29
CA PRO A 38 3.66 7.11 -16.68
C PRO A 38 3.98 5.62 -16.73
N GLY A 39 3.22 4.88 -17.56
CA GLY A 39 3.41 3.43 -17.69
C GLY A 39 2.48 2.59 -16.82
N GLU A 40 1.76 3.22 -15.87
CA GLU A 40 0.76 2.53 -15.06
C GLU A 40 -0.67 2.71 -15.57
N ARG A 41 -1.48 1.67 -15.35
CA ARG A 41 -2.92 1.66 -15.64
C ARG A 41 -3.65 0.88 -14.58
N TRP A 42 -4.80 1.38 -14.13
CA TRP A 42 -5.68 0.67 -13.23
C TRP A 42 -6.04 -0.72 -13.76
N LEU A 43 -6.16 -1.69 -12.87
CA LEU A 43 -6.57 -3.06 -13.17
C LEU A 43 -8.02 -3.32 -12.76
N ASP A 44 -8.70 -4.18 -13.52
CA ASP A 44 -9.98 -4.72 -13.10
C ASP A 44 -9.78 -5.81 -12.04
N ILE A 45 -9.86 -5.43 -10.77
CA ILE A 45 -9.68 -6.32 -9.62
C ILE A 45 -10.71 -7.45 -9.54
N ARG A 46 -11.77 -7.40 -10.37
CA ARG A 46 -12.78 -8.47 -10.50
C ARG A 46 -12.29 -9.59 -11.41
N SER A 47 -11.33 -9.30 -12.30
CA SER A 47 -10.78 -10.26 -13.26
C SER A 47 -10.07 -11.41 -12.55
N LEU A 48 -10.42 -12.64 -12.91
CA LEU A 48 -9.72 -13.83 -12.42
C LEU A 48 -8.26 -13.87 -12.90
N ASN A 49 -7.98 -13.33 -14.10
CA ASN A 49 -6.62 -13.22 -14.59
C ASN A 49 -5.78 -12.26 -13.70
N VAL A 50 -6.32 -11.09 -13.36
CA VAL A 50 -5.66 -10.13 -12.45
C VAL A 50 -5.37 -10.80 -11.11
N ARG A 51 -6.37 -11.44 -10.49
CA ARG A 51 -6.19 -12.15 -9.21
C ARG A 51 -5.11 -13.22 -9.31
N LYS A 52 -5.10 -14.00 -10.38
CA LYS A 52 -4.06 -15.00 -10.60
C LYS A 52 -2.66 -14.37 -10.69
N ARG A 53 -2.50 -13.26 -11.43
CA ARG A 53 -1.20 -12.58 -11.54
C ARG A 53 -0.74 -12.05 -10.19
N MET A 54 -1.63 -11.52 -9.36
CA MET A 54 -1.26 -11.05 -8.02
C MET A 54 -0.91 -12.21 -7.07
N ALA A 55 -1.60 -13.33 -7.18
CA ALA A 55 -1.18 -14.53 -6.45
C ALA A 55 0.23 -14.97 -6.87
N ASP A 56 0.53 -14.99 -8.18
CA ASP A 56 1.88 -15.31 -8.70
C ASP A 56 2.95 -14.32 -8.17
N ARG A 57 2.63 -13.01 -8.03
CA ARG A 57 3.54 -12.00 -7.45
C ARG A 57 3.79 -12.23 -5.96
N ILE A 58 2.77 -12.61 -5.21
CA ILE A 58 2.90 -12.94 -3.78
C ILE A 58 3.75 -14.20 -3.60
N GLU A 59 3.51 -15.24 -4.41
CA GLU A 59 4.32 -16.46 -4.40
C GLU A 59 5.79 -16.14 -4.70
N LEU A 60 6.07 -15.33 -5.72
CA LEU A 60 7.43 -14.87 -6.04
C LEU A 60 8.08 -14.10 -4.89
N ALA A 61 7.33 -13.29 -4.13
CA ALA A 61 7.84 -12.61 -2.95
C ALA A 61 8.27 -13.62 -1.87
N ALA A 62 7.46 -14.66 -1.64
CA ALA A 62 7.80 -15.73 -0.71
C ALA A 62 9.05 -16.51 -1.16
N GLU A 63 9.15 -16.85 -2.45
CA GLU A 63 10.35 -17.51 -3.03
C GLU A 63 11.62 -16.66 -2.86
N LYS A 64 11.49 -15.32 -2.91
CA LYS A 64 12.59 -14.39 -2.66
C LYS A 64 12.95 -14.23 -1.18
N GLY A 65 12.20 -14.84 -0.28
CA GLY A 65 12.43 -14.76 1.16
C GLY A 65 11.96 -13.46 1.80
N CYS A 66 10.94 -12.78 1.23
CA CYS A 66 10.32 -11.63 1.87
C CYS A 66 9.60 -12.06 3.15
N ASP A 67 9.71 -11.27 4.22
CA ASP A 67 8.99 -11.48 5.47
C ASP A 67 7.53 -11.01 5.38
N GLY A 68 7.26 -10.10 4.45
CA GLY A 68 5.91 -9.57 4.19
C GLY A 68 5.80 -8.92 2.82
N VAL A 69 4.58 -8.49 2.48
CA VAL A 69 4.27 -7.78 1.23
C VAL A 69 3.50 -6.49 1.51
N ASP A 70 3.75 -5.49 0.67
CA ASP A 70 3.02 -4.21 0.62
C ASP A 70 2.34 -4.08 -0.75
N PRO A 71 1.10 -4.58 -0.89
CA PRO A 71 0.33 -4.49 -2.12
C PRO A 71 -0.30 -3.10 -2.27
N ASP A 72 0.14 -2.32 -3.25
CA ASP A 72 -0.28 -0.95 -3.48
C ASP A 72 -1.49 -0.81 -4.42
N ASN A 73 -2.08 0.39 -4.44
CA ASN A 73 -3.23 0.78 -5.27
C ASN A 73 -4.48 -0.09 -5.00
N VAL A 74 -4.74 -0.38 -3.74
CA VAL A 74 -5.83 -1.28 -3.30
C VAL A 74 -7.09 -0.53 -2.85
N ASP A 75 -7.28 0.69 -3.37
CA ASP A 75 -8.40 1.60 -3.14
C ASP A 75 -9.11 2.04 -4.44
N GLY A 76 -8.95 1.26 -5.51
CA GLY A 76 -9.41 1.60 -6.85
C GLY A 76 -10.90 1.98 -6.94
N TYR A 77 -11.75 1.52 -6.01
CA TYR A 77 -13.18 1.85 -6.00
C TYR A 77 -13.48 3.34 -5.71
N THR A 78 -12.55 4.06 -5.12
CA THR A 78 -12.64 5.52 -4.88
C THR A 78 -12.05 6.32 -6.06
N ASN A 79 -11.48 5.64 -7.04
CA ASN A 79 -10.69 6.23 -8.12
C ASN A 79 -11.37 6.07 -9.49
N GLN A 80 -10.97 6.90 -10.44
CA GLN A 80 -11.45 6.82 -11.82
C GLN A 80 -10.72 5.74 -12.63
N THR A 81 -10.87 4.49 -12.23
CA THR A 81 -10.14 3.35 -12.82
C THR A 81 -10.53 3.03 -14.27
N GLY A 82 -11.71 3.47 -14.71
CA GLY A 82 -12.31 3.03 -15.98
C GLY A 82 -13.19 1.78 -15.85
N PHE A 83 -13.29 1.24 -14.62
CA PHE A 83 -14.16 0.13 -14.27
C PHE A 83 -15.18 0.56 -13.23
N PRO A 84 -16.41 0.05 -13.25
CA PRO A 84 -17.43 0.35 -12.22
C PRO A 84 -17.16 -0.50 -10.97
N LEU A 85 -16.03 -0.23 -10.31
CA LEU A 85 -15.67 -0.86 -9.04
C LEU A 85 -16.50 -0.30 -7.90
N ASN A 86 -16.79 -1.13 -6.92
CA ASN A 86 -17.48 -0.73 -5.69
C ASN A 86 -16.74 -1.24 -4.44
N SER A 87 -17.11 -0.68 -3.28
CA SER A 87 -16.51 -1.00 -1.98
C SER A 87 -16.49 -2.51 -1.69
N ARG A 88 -17.58 -3.23 -1.96
CA ARG A 88 -17.66 -4.69 -1.71
C ARG A 88 -16.66 -5.48 -2.55
N GLN A 89 -16.46 -5.06 -3.81
CA GLN A 89 -15.49 -5.70 -4.71
C GLN A 89 -14.06 -5.44 -4.25
N GLN A 90 -13.79 -4.22 -3.78
CA GLN A 90 -12.49 -3.86 -3.20
C GLN A 90 -12.21 -4.66 -1.93
N LEU A 91 -13.14 -4.72 -0.98
CA LEU A 91 -13.00 -5.56 0.21
C LEU A 91 -12.71 -7.03 -0.13
N SER A 92 -13.45 -7.59 -1.09
CA SER A 92 -13.23 -8.98 -1.55
C SER A 92 -11.83 -9.16 -2.13
N TYR A 93 -11.33 -8.16 -2.84
CA TYR A 93 -10.00 -8.19 -3.44
C TYR A 93 -8.90 -8.06 -2.39
N ASN A 94 -9.00 -7.09 -1.49
CA ASN A 94 -8.02 -6.86 -0.43
C ASN A 94 -7.91 -8.10 0.48
N ARG A 95 -9.05 -8.66 0.89
CA ARG A 95 -9.07 -9.92 1.66
C ARG A 95 -8.48 -11.11 0.91
N PHE A 96 -8.62 -11.16 -0.41
CA PHE A 96 -7.97 -12.18 -1.24
C PHE A 96 -6.44 -12.03 -1.21
N LEU A 97 -5.90 -10.82 -1.36
CA LEU A 97 -4.47 -10.55 -1.27
C LEU A 97 -3.91 -10.96 0.09
N PHE A 98 -4.58 -10.56 1.18
CA PHE A 98 -4.15 -10.84 2.54
C PHE A 98 -4.12 -12.35 2.84
N ARG A 99 -5.19 -13.07 2.52
CA ARG A 99 -5.21 -14.53 2.67
C ARG A 99 -4.14 -15.23 1.83
N THR A 100 -3.84 -14.69 0.65
CA THR A 100 -2.80 -15.25 -0.21
C THR A 100 -1.42 -15.06 0.42
N ALA A 101 -1.11 -13.88 0.97
CA ALA A 101 0.15 -13.63 1.68
C ALA A 101 0.28 -14.53 2.93
N HIS A 102 -0.76 -14.61 3.74
CA HIS A 102 -0.78 -15.48 4.93
C HIS A 102 -0.60 -16.96 4.60
N LYS A 103 -1.11 -17.44 3.45
CA LYS A 103 -0.89 -18.82 2.98
C LYS A 103 0.61 -19.15 2.83
N TYR A 104 1.43 -18.15 2.50
CA TYR A 104 2.88 -18.27 2.39
C TYR A 104 3.61 -17.86 3.68
N GLY A 105 2.91 -17.62 4.78
CA GLY A 105 3.50 -17.23 6.08
C GLY A 105 4.08 -15.82 6.09
N MET A 106 3.70 -14.97 5.14
CA MET A 106 4.14 -13.58 5.05
C MET A 106 3.15 -12.63 5.72
N ALA A 107 3.65 -11.59 6.39
CA ALA A 107 2.84 -10.45 6.81
C ALA A 107 2.34 -9.66 5.60
N VAL A 108 1.23 -8.93 5.74
CA VAL A 108 0.67 -8.09 4.66
C VAL A 108 0.16 -6.76 5.19
N SER A 109 0.48 -5.69 4.45
CA SER A 109 -0.03 -4.35 4.75
C SER A 109 -1.41 -4.09 4.15
N LEU A 110 -2.15 -3.19 4.81
CA LEU A 110 -3.15 -2.38 4.13
C LEU A 110 -2.49 -1.07 3.69
N LYS A 111 -2.34 -0.89 2.36
CA LYS A 111 -1.82 0.36 1.80
C LYS A 111 -2.98 1.33 1.56
N ASN A 112 -2.93 2.51 2.21
CA ASN A 112 -3.97 3.52 2.13
C ASN A 112 -5.38 2.96 2.42
N ASP A 113 -6.35 3.06 1.50
CA ASP A 113 -7.73 2.54 1.60
C ASP A 113 -8.40 2.82 2.96
N LEU A 114 -8.28 4.07 3.42
CA LEU A 114 -8.66 4.49 4.78
C LEU A 114 -10.13 4.26 5.10
N GLN A 115 -11.01 4.30 4.09
CA GLN A 115 -12.44 4.12 4.26
C GLN A 115 -12.85 2.68 4.59
N GLN A 116 -11.94 1.71 4.37
CA GLN A 116 -12.20 0.29 4.65
C GLN A 116 -11.34 -0.26 5.80
N VAL A 117 -10.68 0.61 6.56
CA VAL A 117 -9.81 0.21 7.68
C VAL A 117 -10.55 -0.67 8.68
N ASN A 118 -11.76 -0.29 9.08
CA ASN A 118 -12.54 -1.05 10.06
C ASN A 118 -12.87 -2.47 9.61
N GLU A 119 -13.09 -2.68 8.30
CA GLU A 119 -13.41 -4.01 7.75
C GLU A 119 -12.18 -4.84 7.41
N LEU A 120 -10.98 -4.22 7.40
CA LEU A 120 -9.75 -4.85 6.96
C LEU A 120 -8.69 -5.00 8.06
N VAL A 121 -8.80 -4.26 9.16
CA VAL A 121 -7.83 -4.27 10.25
C VAL A 121 -7.60 -5.69 10.82
N ASP A 122 -8.63 -6.52 10.89
CA ASP A 122 -8.50 -7.90 11.37
C ASP A 122 -7.73 -8.81 10.40
N TYR A 123 -7.64 -8.43 9.13
CA TYR A 123 -7.03 -9.24 8.07
C TYR A 123 -5.60 -8.80 7.73
N ALA A 124 -5.28 -7.51 7.88
CA ALA A 124 -3.95 -6.98 7.63
C ALA A 124 -3.11 -7.03 8.91
N ASP A 125 -1.78 -7.15 8.77
CA ASP A 125 -0.85 -7.22 9.91
C ASP A 125 -0.34 -5.84 10.31
N PHE A 126 -0.30 -4.89 9.38
CA PHE A 126 0.10 -3.50 9.58
C PHE A 126 -0.54 -2.60 8.52
N ALA A 127 -0.47 -1.30 8.73
CA ALA A 127 -0.87 -0.32 7.72
C ALA A 127 0.35 0.40 7.14
N VAL A 128 0.29 0.72 5.85
CA VAL A 128 1.19 1.68 5.19
C VAL A 128 0.33 2.80 4.64
N ASN A 129 0.60 4.02 5.08
CA ASN A 129 -0.17 5.18 4.65
C ASN A 129 0.72 6.28 4.12
N GLU A 130 0.26 6.96 3.10
CA GLU A 130 0.90 8.13 2.51
C GLU A 130 0.04 9.37 2.76
N SER A 131 0.67 10.39 3.36
CA SER A 131 0.13 11.75 3.46
C SER A 131 -1.17 11.92 4.25
N CYS A 132 -1.56 11.02 5.18
CA CYS A 132 -2.77 11.21 5.97
C CYS A 132 -2.76 12.52 6.77
N HIS A 133 -1.58 13.01 7.15
CA HIS A 133 -1.43 14.29 7.86
C HIS A 133 -1.82 15.47 6.97
N GLU A 134 -1.41 15.45 5.70
CA GLU A 134 -1.77 16.45 4.71
C GLU A 134 -3.30 16.58 4.55
N TRP A 135 -3.99 15.44 4.53
CA TRP A 135 -5.43 15.34 4.31
C TRP A 135 -6.24 15.37 5.61
N ARG A 136 -5.56 15.44 6.79
CA ARG A 136 -6.19 15.45 8.12
C ARG A 136 -7.05 14.21 8.40
N GLU A 137 -6.63 13.07 7.91
CA GLU A 137 -7.39 11.81 7.98
C GLU A 137 -6.67 10.70 8.74
N CYS A 138 -5.53 10.99 9.41
CA CYS A 138 -4.77 10.00 10.18
C CYS A 138 -5.61 9.29 11.26
N HIS A 139 -6.65 9.96 11.77
CA HIS A 139 -7.56 9.35 12.75
C HIS A 139 -8.27 8.09 12.24
N LEU A 140 -8.39 7.92 10.91
CA LEU A 140 -8.99 6.72 10.30
C LEU A 140 -8.11 5.47 10.47
N LEU A 141 -6.82 5.65 10.79
CA LEU A 141 -5.88 4.55 11.04
C LEU A 141 -5.85 4.10 12.50
N GLN A 142 -6.57 4.80 13.40
CA GLN A 142 -6.60 4.47 14.81
C GLN A 142 -6.96 3.00 15.10
N PRO A 143 -7.85 2.33 14.35
CA PRO A 143 -8.15 0.91 14.58
C PRO A 143 -6.92 0.00 14.50
N PHE A 144 -5.89 0.31 13.70
CA PHE A 144 -4.64 -0.45 13.71
C PHE A 144 -3.89 -0.30 15.03
N ILE A 145 -3.77 0.93 15.54
CA ILE A 145 -3.12 1.21 16.81
C ILE A 145 -3.86 0.53 17.96
N ASP A 146 -5.19 0.62 17.98
CA ASP A 146 -6.04 -0.02 18.99
C ASP A 146 -5.91 -1.56 18.97
N ALA A 147 -5.67 -2.13 17.78
CA ALA A 147 -5.39 -3.55 17.59
C ALA A 147 -3.92 -3.93 17.89
N GLY A 148 -3.08 -2.99 18.32
CA GLY A 148 -1.64 -3.23 18.55
C GLY A 148 -0.84 -3.48 17.27
N LYS A 149 -1.36 -3.05 16.11
CA LYS A 149 -0.73 -3.24 14.79
C LYS A 149 0.00 -1.98 14.35
N PRO A 150 1.22 -2.08 13.78
CA PRO A 150 1.98 -0.91 13.36
C PRO A 150 1.29 -0.12 12.25
N VAL A 151 1.43 1.22 12.32
CA VAL A 151 1.14 2.13 11.22
C VAL A 151 2.45 2.75 10.76
N LEU A 152 2.85 2.43 9.54
CA LEU A 152 4.02 2.99 8.85
C LEU A 152 3.54 4.14 7.97
N HIS A 153 3.85 5.37 8.39
CA HIS A 153 3.39 6.58 7.70
C HIS A 153 4.52 7.21 6.90
N ILE A 154 4.21 7.69 5.70
CA ILE A 154 5.12 8.44 4.83
C ILE A 154 4.51 9.80 4.54
N ASP A 155 5.30 10.86 4.71
CA ASP A 155 4.95 12.21 4.29
C ASP A 155 5.97 12.74 3.29
N TYR A 156 5.51 13.56 2.34
CA TYR A 156 6.34 14.10 1.25
C TYR A 156 6.61 15.61 1.36
N ARG A 157 6.04 16.30 2.36
CA ARG A 157 6.03 17.77 2.41
C ARG A 157 7.06 18.41 3.35
N PHE A 158 7.44 17.75 4.44
CA PHE A 158 8.18 18.40 5.55
C PHE A 158 9.71 18.28 5.44
N SER A 159 10.24 18.09 4.24
CA SER A 159 11.67 17.83 4.04
C SER A 159 12.60 19.03 4.26
N GLN A 160 12.10 20.26 4.05
CA GLN A 160 12.95 21.45 3.99
C GLN A 160 12.88 22.34 5.25
N ASP A 161 11.85 22.22 6.06
CA ASP A 161 11.65 23.00 7.28
C ASP A 161 11.87 22.16 8.53
N ALA A 162 12.95 22.45 9.28
CA ALA A 162 13.25 21.73 10.51
C ALA A 162 12.18 21.91 11.62
N THR A 163 11.56 23.11 11.69
CA THR A 163 10.50 23.39 12.66
C THR A 163 9.23 22.64 12.31
N GLY A 164 8.83 22.66 11.02
CA GLY A 164 7.68 21.92 10.52
C GLY A 164 7.84 20.42 10.71
N ARG A 165 9.05 19.86 10.47
CA ARG A 165 9.35 18.45 10.75
C ARG A 165 9.19 18.10 12.21
N GLY A 166 9.70 18.94 13.12
CA GLY A 166 9.56 18.73 14.56
C GLY A 166 8.10 18.63 14.99
N TYR A 167 7.27 19.56 14.55
CA TYR A 167 5.85 19.58 14.84
C TYR A 167 5.12 18.36 14.22
N HIS A 168 5.44 18.00 13.00
CA HIS A 168 4.91 16.82 12.34
C HIS A 168 5.25 15.53 13.11
N CYS A 169 6.52 15.38 13.51
CA CYS A 169 6.96 14.20 14.25
C CYS A 169 6.30 14.11 15.64
N GLU A 170 6.15 15.23 16.36
CA GLU A 170 5.43 15.25 17.63
C GLU A 170 4.00 14.73 17.46
N HIS A 171 3.30 15.19 16.43
CA HIS A 171 1.95 14.75 16.13
C HIS A 171 1.89 13.26 15.74
N MET A 172 2.77 12.79 14.85
CA MET A 172 2.79 11.38 14.44
C MET A 172 3.14 10.44 15.60
N ASN A 173 4.10 10.81 16.43
CA ASN A 173 4.47 10.05 17.62
C ASN A 173 3.33 9.99 18.65
N ALA A 174 2.57 11.10 18.82
CA ALA A 174 1.40 11.13 19.69
C ALA A 174 0.28 10.18 19.21
N LEU A 175 0.19 9.94 17.88
CA LEU A 175 -0.72 8.94 17.29
C LEU A 175 -0.18 7.50 17.37
N GLY A 176 1.06 7.29 17.80
CA GLY A 176 1.72 5.98 17.83
C GLY A 176 2.20 5.51 16.44
N PHE A 177 2.33 6.42 15.47
CA PHE A 177 2.75 6.09 14.12
C PHE A 177 4.28 6.09 13.99
N GLN A 178 4.79 5.19 13.16
CA GLN A 178 6.18 5.23 12.70
C GLN A 178 6.23 6.03 11.40
N SER A 179 6.66 7.30 11.48
CA SER A 179 6.60 8.22 10.37
C SER A 179 7.97 8.53 9.77
N LEU A 180 8.00 8.56 8.44
CA LEU A 180 9.13 9.00 7.63
C LEU A 180 8.72 10.19 6.77
N THR A 181 9.66 11.12 6.54
CA THR A 181 9.54 12.09 5.46
C THR A 181 10.51 11.71 4.35
N LEU A 182 9.99 11.52 3.14
CA LEU A 182 10.72 11.05 1.97
C LEU A 182 10.49 11.98 0.78
N PRO A 183 11.37 11.97 -0.23
CA PRO A 183 11.09 12.62 -1.51
C PRO A 183 9.95 11.89 -2.25
N LEU A 184 9.09 12.63 -2.94
CA LEU A 184 8.00 12.05 -3.73
C LEU A 184 8.50 11.08 -4.81
N ALA A 185 9.71 11.32 -5.34
CA ALA A 185 10.35 10.43 -6.32
C ALA A 185 10.86 9.11 -5.70
N LEU A 186 10.89 9.00 -4.36
CA LEU A 186 11.42 7.84 -3.62
C LEU A 186 12.83 7.42 -4.06
N ASP A 187 13.67 8.43 -4.37
CA ASP A 187 15.02 8.27 -4.91
C ASP A 187 16.14 8.35 -3.84
N ASP A 188 15.75 8.27 -2.55
CA ASP A 188 16.65 8.37 -1.39
C ASP A 188 17.47 9.68 -1.32
N SER A 189 17.09 10.74 -2.04
CA SER A 189 17.77 12.04 -1.98
C SER A 189 17.76 12.65 -0.57
N TYR A 190 16.75 12.29 0.23
CA TYR A 190 16.71 12.53 1.66
C TYR A 190 15.80 11.53 2.37
N ARG A 191 16.02 11.39 3.69
CA ARG A 191 15.19 10.56 4.57
C ARG A 191 15.23 11.13 5.97
N PHE A 192 14.07 11.48 6.52
CA PHE A 192 13.94 11.89 7.92
C PHE A 192 13.02 10.94 8.66
N SER A 193 13.45 10.46 9.82
CA SER A 193 12.67 9.58 10.68
C SER A 193 12.15 10.35 11.88
N CYS A 194 10.93 10.09 12.30
CA CYS A 194 10.32 10.59 13.51
C CYS A 194 10.53 9.67 14.74
N PHE A 195 11.25 8.55 14.57
CA PHE A 195 11.51 7.55 15.61
C PHE A 195 12.98 7.12 15.64
#